data_2ad655484e51531e0f43c0bd028eacaa
#
_entry.id   2ad655484e51531e0f43c0bd028eacaa
#
_cell.length_a   1.000
_cell.length_b   1.000
_cell.length_c   1.000
_cell.angle_alpha   90.00
_cell.angle_beta   90.00
_cell.angle_gamma   90.00
#
_symmetry.space_group_name_H-M   'P 1'
#
loop_
_entity.id
_entity.type
_entity.pdbx_description
1 polymer ?
#
loop_
_entity_poly.entity_id
_entity_poly.type
_entity_poly.pdbx_seq_one_letter_code
_entity_poly.pdbx_strand_id
1 'polypeptide(L)'
;MCPEEKYNSDAWLRIRRLPYLIAMAMEGAGRSGIAGSASERLAMAHGLADGRTAFPDNPLIPAIVPEAENESQQLADTSAKHDEIMDCLVGMGIRKHSGLTDHIFRLIPIVLSDLKAHETPQTIEEYKTWTLSLAERIAKAGKEGSVWGFGGEWFSEKERDFFKNLYKAMMA
;
A
#
# COMPACT_ATOMS: atom_id res chain seq x y z
N MET A 1 -13.74 10.71 -17.64
CA MET A 1 -13.73 9.24 -17.87
C MET A 1 -13.29 8.62 -16.57
N CYS A 2 -14.09 7.72 -16.03
CA CYS A 2 -13.75 7.01 -14.79
C CYS A 2 -12.51 6.13 -15.05
N PRO A 3 -11.51 6.04 -14.13
CA PRO A 3 -10.36 5.18 -14.33
C PRO A 3 -10.72 3.73 -14.66
N GLU A 4 -11.81 3.22 -14.08
CA GLU A 4 -12.33 1.87 -14.32
C GLU A 4 -12.69 1.60 -15.79
N GLU A 5 -13.00 2.64 -16.57
CA GLU A 5 -13.36 2.52 -18.00
C GLU A 5 -12.11 2.41 -18.89
N LYS A 6 -10.94 2.85 -18.40
CA LYS A 6 -9.67 2.80 -19.13
C LYS A 6 -9.00 1.43 -19.08
N TYR A 7 -9.28 0.64 -18.04
CA TYR A 7 -8.61 -0.62 -17.76
C TYR A 7 -9.58 -1.79 -17.90
N ASN A 8 -9.08 -2.95 -18.27
CA ASN A 8 -9.83 -4.16 -18.03
C ASN A 8 -9.93 -4.47 -16.53
N SER A 9 -10.90 -5.31 -16.15
CA SER A 9 -11.20 -5.61 -14.74
C SER A 9 -9.97 -6.09 -13.94
N ASP A 10 -9.13 -6.91 -14.56
CA ASP A 10 -7.96 -7.50 -13.90
C ASP A 10 -6.83 -6.47 -13.71
N ALA A 11 -6.61 -5.60 -14.70
CA ALA A 11 -5.63 -4.52 -14.61
C ALA A 11 -6.04 -3.51 -13.52
N TRP A 12 -7.31 -3.08 -13.53
CA TRP A 12 -7.82 -2.17 -12.51
C TRP A 12 -7.73 -2.78 -11.11
N LEU A 13 -8.07 -4.06 -10.98
CA LEU A 13 -7.97 -4.77 -9.71
C LEU A 13 -6.53 -4.79 -9.17
N ARG A 14 -5.53 -5.03 -10.04
CA ARG A 14 -4.11 -4.98 -9.67
C ARG A 14 -3.68 -3.58 -9.25
N ILE A 15 -4.02 -2.56 -10.03
CA ILE A 15 -3.67 -1.17 -9.76
C ILE A 15 -4.23 -0.72 -8.41
N ARG A 16 -5.51 -0.95 -8.14
CA ARG A 16 -6.15 -0.51 -6.89
C ARG A 16 -5.71 -1.29 -5.66
N ARG A 17 -5.27 -2.56 -5.80
CA ARG A 17 -4.83 -3.40 -4.69
C ARG A 17 -3.36 -3.23 -4.33
N LEU A 18 -2.52 -2.84 -5.29
CA LEU A 18 -1.07 -2.78 -5.06
C LEU A 18 -0.66 -1.89 -3.86
N PRO A 19 -1.20 -0.68 -3.65
CA PRO A 19 -0.86 0.13 -2.48
C PRO A 19 -1.22 -0.55 -1.15
N TYR A 20 -2.38 -1.22 -1.08
CA TYR A 20 -2.79 -1.98 0.11
C TYR A 20 -1.88 -3.19 0.37
N LEU A 21 -1.54 -3.96 -0.66
CA LEU A 21 -0.63 -5.10 -0.55
C LEU A 21 0.76 -4.67 -0.03
N ILE A 22 1.28 -3.55 -0.54
CA ILE A 22 2.55 -2.97 -0.09
C ILE A 22 2.44 -2.52 1.37
N ALA A 23 1.35 -1.87 1.76
CA ALA A 23 1.07 -1.48 3.13
C ALA A 23 1.05 -2.69 4.06
N MET A 24 0.31 -3.74 3.70
CA MET A 24 0.23 -4.99 4.47
C MET A 24 1.59 -5.71 4.57
N ALA A 25 2.41 -5.68 3.51
CA ALA A 25 3.75 -6.23 3.57
C ALA A 25 4.67 -5.43 4.49
N MET A 26 4.52 -4.11 4.54
CA MET A 26 5.26 -3.27 5.47
C MET A 26 4.85 -3.54 6.92
N GLU A 27 3.54 -3.69 7.21
CA GLU A 27 3.04 -4.09 8.54
C GLU A 27 3.63 -5.43 9.00
N GLY A 28 3.77 -6.38 8.08
CA GLY A 28 4.28 -7.72 8.35
C GLY A 28 5.81 -7.86 8.34
N ALA A 29 6.57 -6.86 7.89
CA ALA A 29 8.01 -6.99 7.62
C ALA A 29 8.85 -7.35 8.85
N GLY A 30 8.44 -6.91 10.05
CA GLY A 30 9.07 -7.27 11.33
C GLY A 30 8.60 -8.61 11.93
N ARG A 31 7.62 -9.29 11.32
CA ARG A 31 6.89 -10.44 11.88
C ARG A 31 6.88 -11.62 10.93
N SER A 32 6.49 -12.80 11.43
CA SER A 32 6.36 -14.02 10.60
C SER A 32 5.00 -14.12 9.88
N GLY A 33 4.02 -13.28 10.27
CA GLY A 33 2.66 -13.26 9.71
C GLY A 33 2.35 -12.00 8.93
N ILE A 34 1.14 -11.92 8.35
CA ILE A 34 0.65 -10.80 7.54
C ILE A 34 -0.23 -9.83 8.35
N ALA A 35 -0.59 -10.20 9.59
CA ALA A 35 -1.45 -9.38 10.44
C ALA A 35 -0.68 -8.23 11.08
N GLY A 36 -1.13 -7.00 10.83
CA GLY A 36 -0.62 -5.78 11.42
C GLY A 36 -1.21 -5.45 12.81
N SER A 37 -0.67 -4.44 13.48
CA SER A 37 -1.22 -3.88 14.71
C SER A 37 -2.32 -2.85 14.42
N ALA A 38 -3.08 -2.47 15.46
CA ALA A 38 -4.10 -1.42 15.34
C ALA A 38 -3.48 -0.06 14.93
N SER A 39 -2.28 0.27 15.43
CA SER A 39 -1.56 1.50 15.08
C SER A 39 -1.11 1.52 13.63
N GLU A 40 -0.63 0.40 13.12
CA GLU A 40 -0.24 0.28 11.70
C GLU A 40 -1.46 0.39 10.77
N ARG A 41 -2.60 -0.18 11.17
CA ARG A 41 -3.87 -0.04 10.44
C ARG A 41 -4.41 1.38 10.42
N LEU A 42 -4.30 2.09 11.53
CA LEU A 42 -4.62 3.51 11.61
C LEU A 42 -3.68 4.34 10.72
N ALA A 43 -2.39 4.04 10.74
CA ALA A 43 -1.41 4.69 9.87
C ALA A 43 -1.68 4.44 8.38
N MET A 44 -2.14 3.23 8.03
CA MET A 44 -2.60 2.91 6.68
C MET A 44 -3.80 3.78 6.29
N ALA A 45 -4.82 3.87 7.15
CA ALA A 45 -6.02 4.68 6.89
C ALA A 45 -5.67 6.16 6.66
N HIS A 46 -4.81 6.73 7.53
CA HIS A 46 -4.33 8.11 7.38
C HIS A 46 -3.50 8.29 6.10
N GLY A 47 -2.58 7.38 5.81
CA GLY A 47 -1.74 7.48 4.61
C GLY A 47 -2.53 7.37 3.31
N LEU A 48 -3.61 6.60 3.30
CA LEU A 48 -4.54 6.54 2.17
C LEU A 48 -5.26 7.88 2.00
N ALA A 49 -5.84 8.43 3.08
CA ALA A 49 -6.56 9.70 3.05
C ALA A 49 -5.65 10.89 2.67
N ASP A 50 -4.43 10.93 3.22
CA ASP A 50 -3.43 11.95 2.89
C ASP A 50 -3.07 11.93 1.40
N GLY A 51 -2.97 10.76 0.79
CA GLY A 51 -2.71 10.64 -0.65
C GLY A 51 -3.80 11.29 -1.49
N ARG A 52 -5.06 11.08 -1.13
CA ARG A 52 -6.19 11.73 -1.80
C ARG A 52 -6.12 13.26 -1.69
N THR A 53 -5.71 13.77 -0.55
CA THR A 53 -5.56 15.22 -0.30
C THR A 53 -4.32 15.80 -1.00
N ALA A 54 -3.21 15.07 -1.01
CA ALA A 54 -1.96 15.52 -1.62
C ALA A 54 -1.98 15.51 -3.15
N PHE A 55 -2.77 14.60 -3.74
CA PHE A 55 -2.86 14.42 -5.20
C PHE A 55 -4.32 14.47 -5.69
N PRO A 56 -5.04 15.57 -5.48
CA PRO A 56 -6.48 15.66 -5.77
C PRO A 56 -6.79 15.55 -7.27
N ASP A 57 -5.87 15.95 -8.12
CA ASP A 57 -6.01 15.93 -9.60
C ASP A 57 -5.53 14.59 -10.21
N ASN A 58 -4.98 13.69 -9.42
CA ASN A 58 -4.59 12.38 -9.88
C ASN A 58 -5.85 11.52 -10.12
N PRO A 59 -6.07 10.97 -11.33
CA PRO A 59 -7.30 10.22 -11.60
C PRO A 59 -7.39 8.89 -10.85
N LEU A 60 -6.24 8.31 -10.46
CA LEU A 60 -6.18 6.98 -9.83
C LEU A 60 -6.39 7.04 -8.33
N ILE A 61 -5.69 7.95 -7.63
CA ILE A 61 -5.63 7.94 -6.15
C ILE A 61 -7.02 8.17 -5.53
N PRO A 62 -7.80 9.19 -5.94
CA PRO A 62 -9.16 9.36 -5.43
C PRO A 62 -10.12 8.22 -5.82
N ALA A 63 -9.88 7.53 -6.94
CA ALA A 63 -10.67 6.37 -7.33
C ALA A 63 -10.33 5.10 -6.52
N ILE A 64 -9.09 4.98 -6.05
CA ILE A 64 -8.63 3.87 -5.19
C ILE A 64 -9.07 4.08 -3.74
N VAL A 65 -9.01 5.34 -3.27
CA VAL A 65 -9.36 5.74 -1.90
C VAL A 65 -10.65 6.57 -1.95
N PRO A 66 -11.81 5.97 -1.69
CA PRO A 66 -13.06 6.71 -1.66
C PRO A 66 -13.05 7.78 -0.56
N GLU A 67 -13.86 8.80 -0.75
CA GLU A 67 -14.04 9.85 0.25
C GLU A 67 -14.78 9.29 1.48
N ALA A 68 -14.25 9.57 2.65
CA ALA A 68 -14.88 9.24 3.93
C ALA A 68 -15.40 10.51 4.61
N GLU A 69 -16.55 10.43 5.25
CA GLU A 69 -17.16 11.56 5.97
C GLU A 69 -16.36 11.96 7.21
N ASN A 70 -15.63 11.01 7.79
CA ASN A 70 -14.85 11.20 9.01
C ASN A 70 -13.78 10.10 9.16
N GLU A 71 -12.88 10.28 10.13
CA GLU A 71 -11.78 9.35 10.41
C GLU A 71 -12.28 7.94 10.78
N SER A 72 -13.39 7.83 11.52
CA SER A 72 -13.95 6.53 11.91
C SER A 72 -14.41 5.73 10.69
N GLN A 73 -15.05 6.39 9.72
CA GLN A 73 -15.44 5.76 8.47
C GLN A 73 -14.21 5.39 7.64
N GLN A 74 -13.22 6.30 7.54
CA GLN A 74 -11.97 6.02 6.84
C GLN A 74 -11.27 4.77 7.38
N LEU A 75 -11.21 4.62 8.69
CA LEU A 75 -10.64 3.45 9.35
C LEU A 75 -11.46 2.18 9.11
N ALA A 76 -12.79 2.28 9.16
CA ALA A 76 -13.69 1.16 8.89
C ALA A 76 -13.56 0.67 7.44
N ASP A 77 -13.55 1.59 6.46
CA ASP A 77 -13.42 1.26 5.03
C ASP A 77 -12.05 0.65 4.73
N THR A 78 -10.99 1.21 5.34
CA THR A 78 -9.63 0.66 5.21
C THR A 78 -9.55 -0.75 5.80
N SER A 79 -10.16 -0.99 6.96
CA SER A 79 -10.17 -2.30 7.60
C SER A 79 -10.95 -3.32 6.77
N ALA A 80 -12.12 -2.95 6.26
CA ALA A 80 -12.91 -3.82 5.39
C ALA A 80 -12.16 -4.21 4.12
N LYS A 81 -11.45 -3.25 3.50
CA LYS A 81 -10.63 -3.51 2.31
C LYS A 81 -9.42 -4.38 2.62
N HIS A 82 -8.77 -4.15 3.77
CA HIS A 82 -7.68 -4.99 4.26
C HIS A 82 -8.13 -6.45 4.43
N ASP A 83 -9.29 -6.66 5.07
CA ASP A 83 -9.81 -8.01 5.33
C ASP A 83 -10.23 -8.71 4.03
N GLU A 84 -10.85 -8.00 3.07
CA GLU A 84 -11.14 -8.52 1.72
C GLU A 84 -9.86 -9.02 1.02
N ILE A 85 -8.78 -8.23 1.10
CA ILE A 85 -7.50 -8.59 0.48
C ILE A 85 -6.87 -9.76 1.20
N MET A 86 -6.93 -9.82 2.54
CA MET A 86 -6.44 -10.95 3.34
C MET A 86 -7.14 -12.26 2.94
N ASP A 87 -8.46 -12.26 2.83
CA ASP A 87 -9.22 -13.43 2.41
C ASP A 87 -8.81 -13.90 1.01
N CYS A 88 -8.58 -12.96 0.10
CA CYS A 88 -8.09 -13.26 -1.24
C CYS A 88 -6.69 -13.89 -1.21
N LEU A 89 -5.75 -13.34 -0.42
CA LEU A 89 -4.40 -13.89 -0.25
C LEU A 89 -4.42 -15.31 0.32
N VAL A 90 -5.25 -15.52 1.35
CA VAL A 90 -5.44 -16.86 1.94
C VAL A 90 -6.00 -17.85 0.92
N GLY A 91 -6.98 -17.42 0.11
CA GLY A 91 -7.53 -18.21 -1.00
C GLY A 91 -6.49 -18.58 -2.05
N MET A 92 -5.50 -17.71 -2.28
CA MET A 92 -4.34 -17.96 -3.16
C MET A 92 -3.24 -18.81 -2.50
N GLY A 93 -3.39 -19.22 -1.24
CA GLY A 93 -2.38 -19.94 -0.47
C GLY A 93 -1.25 -19.07 0.11
N ILE A 94 -1.37 -17.74 0.01
CA ILE A 94 -0.39 -16.79 0.54
C ILE A 94 -0.73 -16.51 2.00
N ARG A 95 0.02 -17.13 2.92
CA ARG A 95 -0.18 -17.04 4.38
C ARG A 95 1.04 -16.51 5.13
N LYS A 96 2.17 -16.36 4.44
CA LYS A 96 3.43 -15.90 5.03
C LYS A 96 3.86 -14.59 4.38
N HIS A 97 4.56 -13.76 5.15
CA HIS A 97 5.12 -12.50 4.68
C HIS A 97 5.97 -12.67 3.40
N SER A 98 6.82 -13.71 3.33
CA SER A 98 7.64 -13.97 2.14
C SER A 98 6.80 -14.21 0.89
N GLY A 99 5.71 -14.96 0.99
CA GLY A 99 4.81 -15.19 -0.13
C GLY A 99 4.09 -13.90 -0.60
N LEU A 100 3.71 -13.04 0.35
CA LEU A 100 3.15 -11.72 0.03
C LEU A 100 4.18 -10.83 -0.67
N THR A 101 5.41 -10.79 -0.16
CA THR A 101 6.51 -10.03 -0.76
C THR A 101 6.79 -10.50 -2.19
N ASP A 102 6.91 -11.80 -2.41
CA ASP A 102 7.12 -12.38 -3.75
C ASP A 102 5.97 -12.03 -4.70
N HIS A 103 4.73 -12.05 -4.19
CA HIS A 103 3.55 -11.67 -4.97
C HIS A 103 3.60 -10.20 -5.40
N ILE A 104 3.93 -9.29 -4.49
CA ILE A 104 4.06 -7.85 -4.76
C ILE A 104 5.13 -7.60 -5.83
N PHE A 105 6.33 -8.17 -5.69
CA PHE A 105 7.40 -7.94 -6.66
C PHE A 105 7.11 -8.50 -8.06
N ARG A 106 6.23 -9.50 -8.17
CA ARG A 106 5.70 -9.95 -9.47
C ARG A 106 4.64 -9.00 -10.02
N LEU A 107 3.83 -8.36 -9.17
CA LEU A 107 2.78 -7.44 -9.59
C LEU A 107 3.30 -6.08 -10.06
N ILE A 108 4.33 -5.53 -9.40
CA ILE A 108 4.85 -4.18 -9.68
C ILE A 108 5.12 -3.96 -11.17
N PRO A 109 5.94 -4.79 -11.87
CA PRO A 109 6.21 -4.54 -13.29
C PRO A 109 4.96 -4.62 -14.17
N ILE A 110 3.99 -5.46 -13.81
CA ILE A 110 2.72 -5.58 -14.54
C ILE A 110 1.91 -4.30 -14.37
N VAL A 111 1.73 -3.85 -13.12
CA VAL A 111 1.00 -2.61 -12.81
C VAL A 111 1.66 -1.40 -13.47
N LEU A 112 2.99 -1.28 -13.40
CA LEU A 112 3.70 -0.17 -14.05
C LEU A 112 3.57 -0.21 -15.58
N SER A 113 3.51 -1.40 -16.19
CA SER A 113 3.23 -1.56 -17.61
C SER A 113 1.81 -1.13 -17.97
N ASP A 114 0.81 -1.56 -17.17
CA ASP A 114 -0.59 -1.16 -17.34
C ASP A 114 -0.75 0.36 -17.23
N LEU A 115 -0.09 0.98 -16.25
CA LEU A 115 -0.09 2.43 -16.06
C LEU A 115 0.58 3.17 -17.23
N LYS A 116 1.75 2.73 -17.67
CA LYS A 116 2.49 3.33 -18.81
C LYS A 116 1.67 3.30 -20.10
N ALA A 117 0.77 2.36 -20.26
CA ALA A 117 -0.07 2.25 -21.45
C ALA A 117 -1.26 3.23 -21.46
N HIS A 118 -1.69 3.73 -20.29
CA HIS A 118 -2.95 4.47 -20.17
C HIS A 118 -2.83 5.81 -19.47
N GLU A 119 -1.74 6.10 -18.76
CA GLU A 119 -1.60 7.29 -17.93
C GLU A 119 -0.42 8.17 -18.33
N THR A 120 -0.49 9.43 -17.90
CA THR A 120 0.61 10.39 -18.10
C THR A 120 1.79 10.05 -17.19
N PRO A 121 3.02 10.43 -17.54
CA PRO A 121 4.18 10.28 -16.66
C PRO A 121 3.95 10.90 -15.28
N GLN A 122 3.29 12.07 -15.21
CA GLN A 122 2.99 12.72 -13.94
C GLN A 122 2.05 11.87 -13.08
N THR A 123 0.95 11.35 -13.64
CA THR A 123 0.01 10.47 -12.92
C THR A 123 0.73 9.25 -12.34
N ILE A 124 1.65 8.65 -13.12
CA ILE A 124 2.42 7.48 -12.69
C ILE A 124 3.37 7.85 -11.55
N GLU A 125 4.10 8.95 -11.64
CA GLU A 125 5.04 9.38 -10.60
C GLU A 125 4.31 9.75 -9.29
N GLU A 126 3.16 10.39 -9.36
CA GLU A 126 2.32 10.67 -8.20
C GLU A 126 1.82 9.39 -7.53
N TYR A 127 1.35 8.41 -8.32
CA TYR A 127 0.93 7.10 -7.82
C TYR A 127 2.09 6.36 -7.12
N LYS A 128 3.29 6.35 -7.71
CA LYS A 128 4.48 5.75 -7.11
C LYS A 128 4.87 6.46 -5.81
N THR A 129 4.92 7.79 -5.84
CA THR A 129 5.27 8.63 -4.68
C THR A 129 4.30 8.38 -3.53
N TRP A 130 2.99 8.38 -3.81
CA TRP A 130 1.98 8.08 -2.82
C TRP A 130 2.14 6.67 -2.23
N THR A 131 2.30 5.66 -3.07
CA THR A 131 2.47 4.27 -2.63
C THR A 131 3.71 4.09 -1.74
N LEU A 132 4.82 4.73 -2.07
CA LEU A 132 6.04 4.71 -1.26
C LEU A 132 5.88 5.46 0.05
N SER A 133 5.22 6.63 0.04
CA SER A 133 4.95 7.40 1.27
C SER A 133 4.03 6.66 2.24
N LEU A 134 3.06 5.89 1.72
CA LEU A 134 2.21 5.03 2.52
C LEU A 134 3.02 3.95 3.25
N ALA A 135 3.91 3.26 2.53
CA ALA A 135 4.80 2.25 3.11
C ALA A 135 5.70 2.84 4.21
N GLU A 136 6.29 4.02 3.95
CA GLU A 136 7.13 4.71 4.93
C GLU A 136 6.36 5.10 6.20
N ARG A 137 5.14 5.62 6.06
CA ARG A 137 4.28 5.98 7.20
C ARG A 137 3.98 4.78 8.10
N ILE A 138 3.67 3.63 7.50
CA ILE A 138 3.36 2.40 8.24
C ILE A 138 4.57 1.92 9.02
N ALA A 139 5.75 1.91 8.40
CA ALA A 139 6.98 1.54 9.08
C ALA A 139 7.29 2.44 10.30
N LYS A 140 7.00 3.73 10.21
CA LYS A 140 7.15 4.67 11.34
C LYS A 140 6.16 4.35 12.47
N ALA A 141 4.90 4.06 12.14
CA ALA A 141 3.85 3.78 13.14
C ALA A 141 4.06 2.48 13.91
N GLY A 142 4.66 1.47 13.29
CA GLY A 142 4.99 0.20 13.96
C GLY A 142 5.94 0.36 15.15
N LYS A 143 6.68 1.46 15.24
CA LYS A 143 7.63 1.76 16.32
C LYS A 143 7.08 2.67 17.42
N GLU A 144 6.11 3.52 17.12
CA GLU A 144 5.46 4.39 18.11
C GLU A 144 4.71 3.58 19.18
N GLY A 145 4.36 2.32 18.90
CA GLY A 145 3.81 1.38 19.86
C GLY A 145 4.84 0.69 20.77
N SER A 146 6.14 0.87 20.57
CA SER A 146 7.17 0.28 21.43
C SER A 146 7.67 1.31 22.47
N VAL A 147 7.33 1.08 23.74
CA VAL A 147 7.55 1.96 24.91
C VAL A 147 9.04 2.15 25.28
N TRP A 148 9.99 1.66 24.51
CA TRP A 148 11.42 1.78 24.78
C TRP A 148 12.12 2.61 23.70
N GLY A 149 12.01 3.93 23.84
CA GLY A 149 12.79 4.90 23.08
C GLY A 149 14.21 5.01 23.60
N PHE A 150 15.16 4.41 22.88
CA PHE A 150 16.55 4.88 22.85
C PHE A 150 17.17 4.54 21.50
N GLY A 151 17.49 5.58 20.69
CA GLY A 151 18.35 5.46 19.51
C GLY A 151 17.65 5.16 18.19
N GLY A 152 16.90 6.07 17.68
CA GLY A 152 16.76 6.61 16.33
C GLY A 152 16.82 5.76 15.08
N GLU A 153 16.57 4.45 15.04
CA GLU A 153 16.38 3.75 13.78
C GLU A 153 14.87 3.62 13.47
N TRP A 154 14.41 4.37 12.45
CA TRP A 154 13.01 4.43 12.01
C TRP A 154 12.51 3.16 11.33
N PHE A 155 13.41 2.23 10.97
CA PHE A 155 13.12 0.96 10.30
C PHE A 155 13.87 -0.17 10.99
N SER A 156 13.23 -1.32 11.20
CA SER A 156 13.95 -2.56 11.43
C SER A 156 14.78 -2.93 10.18
N GLU A 157 15.77 -3.79 10.31
CA GLU A 157 16.59 -4.24 9.16
C GLU A 157 15.71 -4.82 8.04
N LYS A 158 14.72 -5.63 8.39
CA LYS A 158 13.78 -6.23 7.42
C LYS A 158 12.89 -5.22 6.73
N GLU A 159 12.36 -4.24 7.45
CA GLU A 159 11.56 -3.14 6.89
C GLU A 159 12.40 -2.29 5.93
N ARG A 160 13.65 -2.02 6.32
CA ARG A 160 14.60 -1.27 5.49
C ARG A 160 14.92 -2.01 4.20
N ASP A 161 15.20 -3.31 4.28
CA ASP A 161 15.50 -4.13 3.11
C ASP A 161 14.29 -4.25 2.18
N PHE A 162 13.10 -4.46 2.75
CA PHE A 162 11.87 -4.48 1.96
C PHE A 162 11.64 -3.13 1.27
N PHE A 163 11.72 -2.02 2.00
CA PHE A 163 11.50 -0.68 1.45
C PHE A 163 12.53 -0.33 0.36
N LYS A 164 13.81 -0.66 0.57
CA LYS A 164 14.87 -0.46 -0.42
C LYS A 164 14.61 -1.21 -1.72
N ASN A 165 14.17 -2.46 -1.62
CA ASN A 165 13.83 -3.28 -2.79
C ASN A 165 12.55 -2.78 -3.46
N LEU A 166 11.55 -2.38 -2.68
CA LEU A 166 10.32 -1.76 -3.15
C LEU A 166 10.61 -0.49 -3.95
N TYR A 167 11.42 0.41 -3.39
CA TYR A 167 11.82 1.64 -4.07
C TYR A 167 12.48 1.35 -5.42
N LYS A 168 13.44 0.43 -5.46
CA LYS A 168 14.08 0.02 -6.72
C LYS A 168 13.08 -0.52 -7.75
N ALA A 169 12.16 -1.38 -7.32
CA ALA A 169 11.17 -1.98 -8.21
C ALA A 169 10.15 -0.95 -8.74
N MET A 170 9.75 0.02 -7.91
CA MET A 170 8.81 1.08 -8.30
C MET A 170 9.46 2.13 -9.21
N MET A 171 10.77 2.33 -9.11
CA MET A 171 11.51 3.34 -9.90
C MET A 171 12.16 2.75 -11.17
N ALA A 172 12.04 1.46 -11.40
CA ALA A 172 12.46 0.82 -12.65
C ALA A 172 11.48 1.10 -13.80
#